data_26e828756a8af4aa0f5f245bde2965e2
#
_entry.id   26e828756a8af4aa0f5f245bde2965e2
#
_cell.length_a   1.000
_cell.length_b   1.000
_cell.length_c   1.000
_cell.angle_alpha   90.00
_cell.angle_beta   90.00
_cell.angle_gamma   90.00
#
_symmetry.space_group_name_H-M   'P 1'
#
loop_
_entity.id
_entity.type
_entity.pdbx_description
1 polymer ?
#
loop_
_entity_poly.entity_id
_entity_poly.type
_entity_poly.pdbx_seq_one_letter_code
_entity_poly.pdbx_strand_id
1 'polypeptide(L)'
;VGHKGVDLVRSIAEGLLQQGIELVILGSGEAQYENFFNELCARNPGRVGVYIGFNAKLAQRIYAGADIFLMPSRSEPCGLAQMVSCRYGTIPVVRETGGLRDSIHDSTMGEGNGFTFAGYNAHELYVACCNAQNAYYDKENWKNLVHHCMECDFSWDVSAKSYEGLYNETANLW
;
A
#
# COMPACT_ATOMS: atom_id res chain seq x y z
N VAL A 1 16.24 3.23 4.41
CA VAL A 1 15.63 2.73 3.16
C VAL A 1 15.38 1.23 3.22
N GLY A 2 16.27 0.42 3.80
CA GLY A 2 16.14 -1.04 3.87
C GLY A 2 14.91 -1.61 4.59
N HIS A 3 14.11 -0.79 5.28
CA HIS A 3 12.88 -1.23 5.96
C HIS A 3 11.59 -0.99 5.16
N LYS A 4 11.65 -0.33 4.00
CA LYS A 4 10.45 -0.05 3.17
C LYS A 4 10.12 -1.16 2.15
N GLY A 5 10.89 -2.24 2.11
CA GLY A 5 10.60 -3.41 1.26
C GLY A 5 10.88 -3.21 -0.23
N VAL A 6 11.74 -2.27 -0.59
CA VAL A 6 12.12 -1.98 -1.98
C VAL A 6 12.81 -3.18 -2.64
N ASP A 7 13.55 -3.98 -1.85
CA ASP A 7 14.15 -5.24 -2.26
C ASP A 7 13.09 -6.27 -2.72
N LEU A 8 11.95 -6.35 -2.04
CA LEU A 8 10.84 -7.22 -2.45
C LEU A 8 10.22 -6.71 -3.75
N VAL A 9 9.95 -5.40 -3.86
CA VAL A 9 9.40 -4.81 -5.09
C VAL A 9 10.33 -5.06 -6.28
N ARG A 10 11.65 -4.85 -6.10
CA ARG A 10 12.66 -5.18 -7.11
C ARG A 10 12.53 -6.63 -7.59
N SER A 11 12.36 -7.56 -6.66
CA SER A 11 12.31 -9.00 -6.97
C SER A 11 11.10 -9.41 -7.78
N ILE A 12 9.96 -8.70 -7.67
CA ILE A 12 8.71 -9.05 -8.35
C ILE A 12 8.38 -8.14 -9.55
N ALA A 13 9.10 -7.05 -9.74
CA ALA A 13 8.74 -6.00 -10.71
C ALA A 13 8.56 -6.54 -12.14
N GLU A 14 9.48 -7.38 -12.61
CA GLU A 14 9.38 -7.98 -13.95
C GLU A 14 8.17 -8.94 -14.06
N GLY A 15 7.89 -9.71 -13.01
CA GLY A 15 6.71 -10.57 -12.95
C GLY A 15 5.40 -9.79 -13.01
N LEU A 16 5.30 -8.65 -12.31
CA LEU A 16 4.15 -7.77 -12.38
C LEU A 16 3.95 -7.19 -13.79
N LEU A 17 5.02 -6.77 -14.45
CA LEU A 17 4.97 -6.29 -15.83
C LEU A 17 4.49 -7.38 -16.80
N GLN A 18 4.87 -8.64 -16.60
CA GLN A 18 4.40 -9.76 -17.42
C GLN A 18 2.89 -10.01 -17.24
N GLN A 19 2.34 -9.70 -16.06
CA GLN A 19 0.90 -9.77 -15.79
C GLN A 19 0.11 -8.57 -16.35
N GLY A 20 0.76 -7.63 -17.01
CA GLY A 20 0.09 -6.46 -17.58
C GLY A 20 -0.03 -5.28 -16.62
N ILE A 21 0.56 -5.34 -15.43
CA ILE A 21 0.58 -4.23 -14.47
C ILE A 21 1.57 -3.16 -14.93
N GLU A 22 1.20 -1.90 -14.78
CA GLU A 22 2.09 -0.75 -14.96
C GLU A 22 2.64 -0.31 -13.60
N LEU A 23 3.89 0.17 -13.58
CA LEU A 23 4.55 0.56 -12.34
C LEU A 23 4.92 2.04 -12.33
N VAL A 24 4.60 2.74 -11.24
CA VAL A 24 5.07 4.10 -10.99
C VAL A 24 5.85 4.12 -9.68
N ILE A 25 7.07 4.59 -9.74
CA ILE A 25 7.99 4.67 -8.61
C ILE A 25 8.38 6.12 -8.36
N LEU A 26 8.14 6.60 -7.14
CA LEU A 26 8.56 7.93 -6.68
C LEU A 26 9.31 7.80 -5.36
N GLY A 27 10.53 8.25 -5.32
CA GLY A 27 11.33 8.27 -4.10
C GLY A 27 12.82 8.36 -4.35
N SER A 28 13.59 8.35 -3.27
CA SER A 28 15.05 8.25 -3.32
C SER A 28 15.53 7.17 -2.34
N GLY A 29 16.66 6.57 -2.63
CA GLY A 29 17.17 5.48 -1.84
C GLY A 29 18.62 5.14 -2.09
N GLU A 30 18.93 3.86 -1.96
CA GLU A 30 20.24 3.33 -2.29
C GLU A 30 20.43 3.25 -3.81
N ALA A 31 21.62 3.62 -4.28
CA ALA A 31 21.95 3.68 -5.70
C ALA A 31 21.63 2.37 -6.46
N GLN A 32 21.78 1.22 -5.81
CA GLN A 32 21.46 -0.07 -6.43
C GLN A 32 19.98 -0.21 -6.82
N TYR A 33 19.05 0.36 -6.05
CA TYR A 33 17.62 0.34 -6.35
C TYR A 33 17.24 1.44 -7.35
N GLU A 34 17.81 2.63 -7.18
CA GLU A 34 17.59 3.74 -8.13
C GLU A 34 18.04 3.34 -9.54
N ASN A 35 19.23 2.74 -9.69
CA ASN A 35 19.75 2.26 -10.96
C ASN A 35 18.84 1.17 -11.54
N PHE A 36 18.45 0.17 -10.73
CA PHE A 36 17.56 -0.90 -11.17
C PHE A 36 16.24 -0.37 -11.74
N PHE A 37 15.57 0.54 -11.03
CA PHE A 37 14.29 1.07 -11.49
C PHE A 37 14.44 1.99 -12.71
N ASN A 38 15.51 2.77 -12.80
CA ASN A 38 15.82 3.55 -14.01
C ASN A 38 16.05 2.65 -15.23
N GLU A 39 16.80 1.55 -15.08
CA GLU A 39 17.01 0.57 -16.14
C GLU A 39 15.69 -0.14 -16.51
N LEU A 40 14.87 -0.49 -15.52
CA LEU A 40 13.55 -1.09 -15.74
C LEU A 40 12.65 -0.15 -16.54
N CYS A 41 12.64 1.14 -16.20
CA CYS A 41 11.91 2.19 -16.91
C CYS A 41 12.40 2.31 -18.37
N ALA A 42 13.71 2.37 -18.59
CA ALA A 42 14.29 2.47 -19.92
C ALA A 42 13.96 1.27 -20.83
N ARG A 43 13.86 0.06 -20.25
CA ARG A 43 13.49 -1.16 -20.98
C ARG A 43 11.98 -1.31 -21.21
N ASN A 44 11.15 -0.58 -20.47
CA ASN A 44 9.68 -0.70 -20.52
C ASN A 44 9.01 0.68 -20.70
N PRO A 45 9.26 1.37 -21.84
CA PRO A 45 8.69 2.69 -22.07
C PRO A 45 7.15 2.65 -22.08
N GLY A 46 6.53 3.62 -21.42
CA GLY A 46 5.07 3.70 -21.30
C GLY A 46 4.44 2.75 -20.27
N ARG A 47 5.22 1.84 -19.68
CA ARG A 47 4.74 0.88 -18.69
C ARG A 47 5.36 1.05 -17.30
N VAL A 48 6.53 1.65 -17.25
CA VAL A 48 7.23 1.97 -16.01
C VAL A 48 7.58 3.44 -15.98
N GLY A 49 7.12 4.15 -14.95
CA GLY A 49 7.47 5.53 -14.66
C GLY A 49 8.32 5.62 -13.40
N VAL A 50 9.45 6.34 -13.47
CA VAL A 50 10.35 6.52 -12.32
C VAL A 50 10.68 7.99 -12.13
N TYR A 51 10.57 8.45 -10.90
CA TYR A 51 11.06 9.75 -10.47
C TYR A 51 11.93 9.58 -9.22
N ILE A 52 13.21 9.77 -9.36
CA ILE A 52 14.15 9.72 -8.24
C ILE A 52 14.19 11.09 -7.56
N GLY A 53 13.74 11.13 -6.31
CA GLY A 53 13.71 12.34 -5.51
C GLY A 53 12.40 12.52 -4.74
N PHE A 54 12.25 13.67 -4.10
CA PHE A 54 11.04 14.05 -3.37
C PHE A 54 10.20 15.05 -4.18
N ASN A 55 8.93 14.73 -4.40
CA ASN A 55 7.98 15.62 -5.09
C ASN A 55 6.56 15.40 -4.54
N ALA A 56 6.14 16.26 -3.61
CA ALA A 56 4.84 16.17 -2.95
C ALA A 56 3.65 16.28 -3.92
N LYS A 57 3.74 17.17 -4.92
CA LYS A 57 2.66 17.33 -5.91
C LYS A 57 2.53 16.10 -6.80
N LEU A 58 3.66 15.50 -7.20
CA LEU A 58 3.65 14.27 -7.99
C LEU A 58 3.13 13.10 -7.15
N ALA A 59 3.50 13.00 -5.86
CA ALA A 59 2.97 11.98 -4.96
C ALA A 59 1.43 12.01 -4.87
N GLN A 60 0.84 13.20 -4.73
CA GLN A 60 -0.62 13.35 -4.72
C GLN A 60 -1.26 12.88 -6.03
N ARG A 61 -0.64 13.19 -7.18
CA ARG A 61 -1.14 12.71 -8.49
C ARG A 61 -1.02 11.20 -8.64
N ILE A 62 0.05 10.60 -8.10
CA ILE A 62 0.22 9.14 -8.11
C ILE A 62 -0.87 8.49 -7.25
N TYR A 63 -1.12 8.99 -6.03
CA TYR A 63 -2.23 8.49 -5.21
C TYR A 63 -3.59 8.61 -5.91
N ALA A 64 -3.84 9.73 -6.60
CA ALA A 64 -5.10 9.95 -7.27
C ALA A 64 -5.28 9.16 -8.57
N GLY A 65 -4.20 8.73 -9.19
CA GLY A 65 -4.22 8.08 -10.51
C GLY A 65 -3.86 6.60 -10.52
N ALA A 66 -3.36 6.06 -9.41
CA ALA A 66 -3.06 4.64 -9.30
C ALA A 66 -4.27 3.84 -8.80
N ASP A 67 -4.39 2.61 -9.22
CA ASP A 67 -5.40 1.67 -8.71
C ASP A 67 -4.94 0.98 -7.43
N ILE A 68 -3.66 0.68 -7.34
CA ILE A 68 -3.05 -0.09 -6.25
C ILE A 68 -1.81 0.64 -5.70
N PHE A 69 -1.65 0.64 -4.38
CA PHE A 69 -0.51 1.21 -3.68
C PHE A 69 0.28 0.12 -2.93
N LEU A 70 1.56 -0.06 -3.25
CA LEU A 70 2.40 -1.08 -2.60
C LEU A 70 3.16 -0.51 -1.40
N MET A 71 3.01 -1.14 -0.23
CA MET A 71 3.74 -0.79 0.98
C MET A 71 4.26 -2.04 1.72
N PRO A 72 5.24 -2.77 1.14
CA PRO A 72 5.75 -4.04 1.66
C PRO A 72 6.80 -3.85 2.75
N SER A 73 6.57 -2.94 3.68
CA SER A 73 7.54 -2.55 4.70
C SER A 73 7.95 -3.73 5.59
N ARG A 74 9.26 -3.84 5.87
CA ARG A 74 9.78 -4.78 6.87
C ARG A 74 9.35 -4.39 8.27
N SER A 75 9.29 -3.09 8.54
CA SER A 75 8.79 -2.53 9.80
C SER A 75 8.14 -1.18 9.50
N GLU A 76 6.95 -0.95 10.05
CA GLU A 76 6.21 0.29 9.90
C GLU A 76 5.44 0.58 11.19
N PRO A 77 5.99 1.40 12.11
CA PRO A 77 5.35 1.65 13.41
C PRO A 77 3.94 2.21 13.32
N CYS A 78 3.69 3.12 12.38
CA CYS A 78 2.38 3.71 12.13
C CYS A 78 2.03 3.62 10.64
N GLY A 79 2.77 4.33 9.79
CA GLY A 79 2.44 4.55 8.39
C GLY A 79 1.30 5.55 8.21
N LEU A 80 1.48 6.46 7.27
CA LEU A 80 0.44 7.40 6.84
C LEU A 80 0.04 7.13 5.39
N ALA A 81 0.97 6.62 4.61
CA ALA A 81 0.80 6.46 3.16
C ALA A 81 -0.35 5.53 2.78
N GLN A 82 -0.59 4.44 3.54
CA GLN A 82 -1.71 3.53 3.33
C GLN A 82 -3.05 4.20 3.64
N MET A 83 -3.13 5.04 4.67
CA MET A 83 -4.35 5.78 5.00
C MET A 83 -4.63 6.87 3.94
N VAL A 84 -3.57 7.53 3.46
CA VAL A 84 -3.67 8.47 2.35
C VAL A 84 -4.15 7.76 1.08
N SER A 85 -3.59 6.60 0.74
CA SER A 85 -4.03 5.83 -0.44
C SER A 85 -5.51 5.45 -0.35
N CYS A 86 -5.98 4.95 0.80
CA CYS A 86 -7.41 4.68 1.03
C CYS A 86 -8.26 5.93 0.75
N ARG A 87 -7.86 7.09 1.27
CA ARG A 87 -8.61 8.34 1.06
C ARG A 87 -8.71 8.75 -0.42
N TYR A 88 -7.72 8.40 -1.23
CA TYR A 88 -7.75 8.61 -2.68
C TYR A 88 -8.46 7.48 -3.46
N GLY A 89 -8.90 6.42 -2.78
CA GLY A 89 -9.50 5.24 -3.43
C GLY A 89 -8.48 4.32 -4.09
N THR A 90 -7.19 4.49 -3.76
CA THR A 90 -6.10 3.63 -4.24
C THR A 90 -5.90 2.50 -3.25
N ILE A 91 -6.14 1.27 -3.69
CA ILE A 91 -6.19 0.10 -2.81
C ILE A 91 -4.80 -0.29 -2.32
N PRO A 92 -4.55 -0.32 -1.00
CA PRO A 92 -3.25 -0.69 -0.46
C PRO A 92 -3.00 -2.20 -0.51
N VAL A 93 -1.79 -2.57 -0.90
CA VAL A 93 -1.21 -3.92 -0.72
C VAL A 93 -0.06 -3.78 0.27
N VAL A 94 -0.21 -4.31 1.47
CA VAL A 94 0.70 -4.06 2.58
C VAL A 94 1.18 -5.34 3.26
N ARG A 95 2.34 -5.28 3.91
CA ARG A 95 2.73 -6.34 4.84
C ARG A 95 2.08 -6.12 6.21
N GLU A 96 1.64 -7.19 6.85
CA GLU A 96 1.04 -7.18 8.19
C GLU A 96 2.08 -6.89 9.27
N THR A 97 2.41 -5.60 9.45
CA THR A 97 3.38 -5.16 10.46
C THR A 97 2.99 -3.80 11.04
N GLY A 98 3.06 -3.66 12.37
CA GLY A 98 2.76 -2.42 13.08
C GLY A 98 1.46 -1.76 12.60
N GLY A 99 1.47 -0.46 12.40
CA GLY A 99 0.29 0.29 11.99
C GLY A 99 -0.32 -0.09 10.64
N LEU A 100 0.41 -0.81 9.77
CA LEU A 100 -0.19 -1.37 8.55
C LEU A 100 -1.20 -2.46 8.88
N ARG A 101 -0.86 -3.34 9.83
CA ARG A 101 -1.75 -4.40 10.32
C ARG A 101 -2.99 -3.83 11.02
N ASP A 102 -2.83 -2.70 11.72
CA ASP A 102 -3.91 -2.07 12.48
C ASP A 102 -4.90 -1.32 11.58
N SER A 103 -4.45 -0.86 10.41
CA SER A 103 -5.23 0.01 9.52
C SER A 103 -5.73 -0.68 8.25
N ILE A 104 -5.08 -1.74 7.79
CA ILE A 104 -5.44 -2.43 6.55
C ILE A 104 -5.78 -3.90 6.83
N HIS A 105 -6.97 -4.29 6.38
CA HIS A 105 -7.52 -5.62 6.53
C HIS A 105 -7.70 -6.28 5.16
N ASP A 106 -7.44 -7.57 5.08
CA ASP A 106 -7.47 -8.32 3.82
C ASP A 106 -8.89 -8.46 3.26
N SER A 107 -9.06 -8.15 1.97
CA SER A 107 -10.34 -8.20 1.27
C SER A 107 -10.61 -9.54 0.57
N THR A 108 -9.68 -10.51 0.61
CA THR A 108 -9.85 -11.79 -0.10
C THR A 108 -10.96 -12.65 0.52
N MET A 109 -11.27 -12.45 1.79
CA MET A 109 -12.24 -13.25 2.55
C MET A 109 -13.49 -12.46 2.99
N GLY A 110 -13.69 -11.22 2.52
CA GLY A 110 -14.86 -10.41 2.89
C GLY A 110 -14.60 -8.92 3.02
N GLU A 111 -15.13 -8.32 4.08
CA GLU A 111 -15.09 -6.86 4.29
C GLU A 111 -13.71 -6.35 4.72
N GLY A 112 -12.76 -6.33 3.80
CA GLY A 112 -11.46 -5.67 3.99
C GLY A 112 -11.38 -4.34 3.26
N ASN A 113 -10.26 -3.64 3.45
CA ASN A 113 -9.96 -2.37 2.78
C ASN A 113 -8.61 -2.38 2.04
N GLY A 114 -8.09 -3.56 1.74
CA GLY A 114 -6.83 -3.73 1.02
C GLY A 114 -6.47 -5.20 0.88
N PHE A 115 -5.22 -5.47 0.53
CA PHE A 115 -4.67 -6.82 0.45
C PHE A 115 -3.44 -6.92 1.32
N THR A 116 -3.30 -8.03 2.04
CA THR A 116 -2.22 -8.19 3.02
C THR A 116 -1.39 -9.43 2.77
N PHE A 117 -0.17 -9.44 3.31
CA PHE A 117 0.69 -10.61 3.38
C PHE A 117 1.53 -10.58 4.66
N ALA A 118 1.84 -11.74 5.22
CA ALA A 118 2.46 -11.84 6.55
C ALA A 118 4.00 -11.91 6.47
N GLY A 119 4.55 -12.82 5.68
CA GLY A 119 5.98 -13.08 5.61
C GLY A 119 6.73 -12.03 4.80
N TYR A 120 7.91 -11.60 5.29
CA TYR A 120 8.76 -10.70 4.52
C TYR A 120 9.50 -11.44 3.40
N ASN A 121 8.77 -11.76 2.33
CA ASN A 121 9.33 -12.43 1.15
C ASN A 121 8.60 -12.02 -0.14
N ALA A 122 9.31 -12.14 -1.26
CA ALA A 122 8.83 -11.71 -2.57
C ALA A 122 7.63 -12.52 -3.08
N HIS A 123 7.55 -13.82 -2.74
CA HIS A 123 6.46 -14.68 -3.19
C HIS A 123 5.11 -14.23 -2.60
N GLU A 124 5.05 -14.00 -1.29
CA GLU A 124 3.82 -13.56 -0.64
C GLU A 124 3.38 -12.18 -1.14
N LEU A 125 4.33 -11.23 -1.31
CA LEU A 125 4.02 -9.94 -1.92
C LEU A 125 3.45 -10.11 -3.33
N TYR A 126 4.05 -10.97 -4.15
CA TYR A 126 3.58 -11.22 -5.51
C TYR A 126 2.15 -11.80 -5.52
N VAL A 127 1.87 -12.77 -4.65
CA VAL A 127 0.52 -13.35 -4.50
C VAL A 127 -0.49 -12.28 -4.09
N ALA A 128 -0.17 -11.43 -3.12
CA ALA A 128 -1.05 -10.32 -2.71
C ALA A 128 -1.32 -9.34 -3.86
N CYS A 129 -0.31 -9.02 -4.68
CA CYS A 129 -0.49 -8.21 -5.89
C CYS A 129 -1.40 -8.90 -6.92
N CYS A 130 -1.26 -10.21 -7.12
CA CYS A 130 -2.13 -10.98 -8.02
C CYS A 130 -3.58 -11.00 -7.50
N ASN A 131 -3.80 -11.13 -6.19
CA ASN A 131 -5.13 -11.07 -5.60
C ASN A 131 -5.77 -9.70 -5.84
N ALA A 132 -5.02 -8.62 -5.64
CA ALA A 132 -5.48 -7.25 -5.92
C ALA A 132 -5.81 -7.06 -7.41
N GLN A 133 -4.97 -7.56 -8.31
CA GLN A 133 -5.22 -7.51 -9.75
C GLN A 133 -6.47 -8.31 -10.15
N ASN A 134 -6.68 -9.50 -9.59
CA ASN A 134 -7.87 -10.30 -9.85
C ASN A 134 -9.14 -9.57 -9.40
N ALA A 135 -9.11 -8.95 -8.21
CA ALA A 135 -10.20 -8.11 -7.74
C ALA A 135 -10.46 -6.89 -8.63
N TYR A 136 -9.40 -6.29 -9.19
CA TYR A 136 -9.52 -5.16 -10.14
C TYR A 136 -10.29 -5.51 -11.42
N TYR A 137 -10.21 -6.76 -11.89
CA TYR A 137 -10.97 -7.19 -13.07
C TYR A 137 -12.46 -7.39 -12.80
N ASP A 138 -12.88 -7.64 -11.57
CA ASP A 138 -14.28 -7.60 -11.15
C ASP A 138 -14.68 -6.15 -10.83
N LYS A 139 -15.14 -5.44 -11.85
CA LYS A 139 -15.34 -4.00 -11.78
C LYS A 139 -16.38 -3.55 -10.76
N GLU A 140 -17.38 -4.37 -10.48
CA GLU A 140 -18.42 -4.06 -9.49
C GLU A 140 -17.87 -4.20 -8.07
N ASN A 141 -17.25 -5.33 -7.77
CA ASN A 141 -16.62 -5.56 -6.48
C ASN A 141 -15.45 -4.61 -6.24
N TRP A 142 -14.67 -4.29 -7.28
CA TRP A 142 -13.60 -3.29 -7.18
C TRP A 142 -14.14 -1.90 -6.80
N LYS A 143 -15.22 -1.46 -7.44
CA LYS A 143 -15.87 -0.20 -7.10
C LYS A 143 -16.33 -0.16 -5.65
N ASN A 144 -16.94 -1.24 -5.16
CA ASN A 144 -17.37 -1.36 -3.77
C ASN A 144 -16.17 -1.30 -2.81
N LEU A 145 -15.06 -1.98 -3.14
CA LEU A 145 -13.82 -1.92 -2.36
C LEU A 145 -13.23 -0.51 -2.31
N VAL A 146 -13.21 0.21 -3.45
CA VAL A 146 -12.76 1.61 -3.52
C VAL A 146 -13.63 2.49 -2.62
N HIS A 147 -14.96 2.36 -2.68
CA HIS A 147 -15.86 3.11 -1.79
C HIS A 147 -15.59 2.80 -0.32
N HIS A 148 -15.48 1.52 0.03
CA HIS A 148 -15.18 1.11 1.40
C HIS A 148 -13.86 1.70 1.90
N CYS A 149 -12.79 1.66 1.09
CA CYS A 149 -11.53 2.29 1.40
C CYS A 149 -11.67 3.80 1.68
N MET A 150 -12.40 4.51 0.85
CA MET A 150 -12.59 5.96 0.98
C MET A 150 -13.44 6.35 2.21
N GLU A 151 -14.30 5.45 2.67
CA GLU A 151 -15.14 5.61 3.86
C GLU A 151 -14.45 5.25 5.18
N CYS A 152 -13.27 4.58 5.12
CA CYS A 152 -12.48 4.29 6.32
C CYS A 152 -12.15 5.58 7.08
N ASP A 153 -12.55 5.64 8.33
CA ASP A 153 -12.30 6.79 9.21
C ASP A 153 -11.02 6.59 10.04
N PHE A 154 -9.94 7.20 9.59
CA PHE A 154 -8.66 7.25 10.28
C PHE A 154 -8.45 8.56 11.05
N SER A 155 -9.51 9.29 11.36
CA SER A 155 -9.43 10.58 12.04
C SER A 155 -9.04 10.47 13.52
N TRP A 156 -8.60 11.57 14.07
CA TRP A 156 -8.34 11.70 15.50
C TRP A 156 -9.60 11.54 16.36
N ASP A 157 -10.78 11.79 15.82
CA ASP A 157 -12.05 11.62 16.54
C ASP A 157 -12.29 10.15 16.93
N VAL A 158 -11.95 9.21 16.04
CA VAL A 158 -12.00 7.77 16.34
C VAL A 158 -11.01 7.41 17.45
N SER A 159 -9.76 7.88 17.32
CA SER A 159 -8.73 7.63 18.32
C SER A 159 -9.09 8.24 19.67
N ALA A 160 -9.60 9.48 19.69
CA ALA A 160 -10.01 10.16 20.92
C ALA A 160 -11.11 9.40 21.67
N LYS A 161 -12.13 8.88 20.95
CA LYS A 161 -13.18 8.05 21.56
C LYS A 161 -12.62 6.76 22.18
N SER A 162 -11.64 6.14 21.53
CA SER A 162 -10.99 4.95 22.07
C SER A 162 -10.21 5.24 23.36
N TYR A 163 -9.50 6.38 23.40
CA TYR A 163 -8.83 6.85 24.63
C TYR A 163 -9.83 7.20 25.74
N GLU A 164 -10.93 7.87 25.41
CA GLU A 164 -12.00 8.19 26.36
C GLU A 164 -12.60 6.92 26.98
N GLY A 165 -12.84 5.90 26.15
CA GLY A 165 -13.29 4.57 26.63
C GLY A 165 -12.29 3.96 27.63
N LEU A 166 -11.00 3.95 27.28
CA LEU A 166 -9.95 3.42 28.16
C LEU A 166 -9.86 4.18 29.49
N TYR A 167 -9.96 5.51 29.47
CA TYR A 167 -9.96 6.31 30.69
C TYR A 167 -11.16 6.02 31.58
N ASN A 168 -12.36 5.88 31.00
CA ASN A 168 -13.57 5.54 31.75
C ASN A 168 -13.48 4.13 32.37
N GLU A 169 -12.98 3.15 31.64
CA GLU A 169 -12.73 1.80 32.16
C GLU A 169 -11.76 1.84 33.34
N THR A 170 -10.65 2.57 33.20
CA THR A 170 -9.62 2.67 34.22
C THR A 170 -10.14 3.40 35.47
N ALA A 171 -10.93 4.47 35.29
CA ALA A 171 -11.51 5.23 36.40
C ALA A 171 -12.52 4.41 37.22
N ASN A 172 -13.21 3.45 36.61
CA ASN A 172 -14.17 2.58 37.28
C ASN A 172 -13.50 1.40 38.06
N LEU A 173 -12.18 1.26 37.97
CA LEU A 173 -11.42 0.25 38.70
C LEU A 173 -10.94 0.74 40.08
N TRP A 174 -11.18 2.00 40.41
CA TRP A 174 -10.82 2.67 41.68
C TRP A 174 -12.05 3.25 42.38
#